data_b3887f77707c1470dea4e97d5b4df94a
#
_entry.id   b3887f77707c1470dea4e97d5b4df94a
#
_cell.length_a   1.000
_cell.length_b   1.000
_cell.length_c   1.000
_cell.angle_alpha   90.00
_cell.angle_beta   90.00
_cell.angle_gamma   90.00
#
_symmetry.space_group_name_H-M   'P 1'
#
loop_
_entity.id
_entity.type
_entity.pdbx_description
1 polymer ?
#
loop_
_entity_poly.entity_id
_entity_poly.type
_entity_poly.pdbx_seq_one_letter_code
_entity_poly.pdbx_strand_id
1 'polypeptide(L)'
;MHSSGLLLTCLKPDAPLPPSPLKTSLASERGQPSGKVTGVSTILGVLLLMGSFFLKFFRKKMTIDRIIFHRIIIYRIMFLNRENELNFLNSSFQENKKKLLIIYGRRRIGKTELIKQFINKVGGVYHMVDTLSLSNFLNGFAEQAHNSGFMDLVPKLQTLDDFFGLIQHIARTRKVIVALDEFQRLTDIDSEFIMGLQGWWDSISEGVPITLILLGSSVGLIEKMALSHDSPIYGRRSGQIHLKPLTYFEALPFFSDREVQDRVSLYSVFGGTPSYLMVIDSGKTVLENIETQILSKNSRLYEEPKFLLAEETREPLRYMDILSAIAQGSTTYSSIGNRVGISSSDLNKYLVNLSEGMDLVAKQYPVGRERKRGEGRYHLSDNFLSFWYMFVRPYRDALEIGGPEPVSRIVKKELDMYVSRKFEDITLQHMLLKFGKDHSFTQIGRWWYKELEIDGVAIDESDNTVYFMEAKWTEKPLGREVLNDLIRKSSEFRWANEIRQERFIIYSKSGFSFSDESVTLISLNEL
;
A
#
# COMPACT_ATOMS: atom_id res chain seq x y z
N MET A 1 -40.22 -38.71 22.68
CA MET A 1 -41.42 -37.85 22.58
C MET A 1 -41.15 -36.81 21.52
N HIS A 2 -41.89 -36.93 20.40
CA HIS A 2 -42.25 -35.99 19.33
C HIS A 2 -41.19 -34.99 18.84
N SER A 3 -40.66 -35.16 17.64
CA SER A 3 -41.18 -35.13 16.22
C SER A 3 -41.57 -33.74 15.73
N SER A 4 -40.89 -33.32 14.70
CA SER A 4 -41.35 -32.76 13.41
C SER A 4 -40.14 -32.07 12.75
N GLY A 5 -39.57 -32.40 11.71
CA GLY A 5 -39.84 -32.93 10.40
C GLY A 5 -40.37 -31.86 9.43
N LEU A 6 -39.49 -31.25 8.61
CA LEU A 6 -39.91 -30.62 7.37
C LEU A 6 -38.81 -30.77 6.30
N LEU A 7 -39.13 -31.66 5.37
CA LEU A 7 -38.48 -31.82 4.07
C LEU A 7 -38.72 -30.58 3.17
N LEU A 8 -37.71 -30.14 2.47
CA LEU A 8 -37.87 -29.35 1.24
C LEU A 8 -37.15 -30.06 0.11
N THR A 9 -37.97 -30.52 -0.83
CA THR A 9 -37.66 -31.24 -2.05
C THR A 9 -37.06 -30.36 -3.12
N CYS A 10 -36.11 -30.94 -3.83
CA CYS A 10 -35.54 -30.47 -5.11
C CYS A 10 -36.60 -30.27 -6.20
N LEU A 11 -36.41 -29.24 -7.04
CA LEU A 11 -36.95 -29.17 -8.39
C LEU A 11 -35.85 -28.81 -9.39
N LYS A 12 -35.66 -29.73 -10.34
CA LYS A 12 -34.84 -29.58 -11.54
C LYS A 12 -35.59 -28.77 -12.63
N PRO A 13 -34.88 -28.09 -13.54
CA PRO A 13 -35.43 -27.43 -14.70
C PRO A 13 -35.39 -28.36 -15.92
N ASP A 14 -36.51 -28.47 -16.65
CA ASP A 14 -36.55 -28.84 -18.08
C ASP A 14 -37.99 -28.65 -18.61
N ALA A 15 -38.16 -27.79 -19.64
CA ALA A 15 -38.96 -28.02 -20.81
C ALA A 15 -39.25 -26.73 -21.61
N PRO A 16 -39.52 -26.85 -22.92
CA PRO A 16 -39.13 -25.87 -23.93
C PRO A 16 -40.28 -24.96 -24.41
N LEU A 17 -39.89 -23.89 -25.13
CA LEU A 17 -40.73 -22.92 -25.81
C LEU A 17 -41.57 -23.55 -26.97
N PRO A 18 -42.79 -23.08 -27.24
CA PRO A 18 -43.43 -23.24 -28.52
C PRO A 18 -43.50 -21.94 -29.35
N PRO A 19 -43.76 -22.05 -30.68
CA PRO A 19 -43.42 -21.04 -31.67
C PRO A 19 -44.52 -20.04 -32.00
N SER A 20 -44.08 -18.93 -32.61
CA SER A 20 -44.95 -17.92 -33.23
C SER A 20 -45.72 -18.44 -34.46
N PRO A 21 -46.85 -17.88 -34.80
CA PRO A 21 -47.22 -17.78 -36.21
C PRO A 21 -47.54 -16.37 -36.73
N LEU A 22 -47.25 -16.30 -37.97
CA LEU A 22 -47.31 -15.32 -39.00
C LEU A 22 -48.75 -14.78 -39.38
N LYS A 23 -48.74 -13.52 -39.82
CA LYS A 23 -49.30 -12.93 -41.05
C LYS A 23 -50.83 -12.92 -41.35
N THR A 24 -51.16 -11.74 -41.85
CA THR A 24 -52.08 -11.31 -42.93
C THR A 24 -53.36 -10.69 -42.38
N SER A 25 -53.97 -9.62 -42.94
CA SER A 25 -53.94 -8.96 -44.25
C SER A 25 -54.77 -7.67 -44.18
N LEU A 26 -54.55 -6.80 -45.14
CA LEU A 26 -55.26 -5.59 -45.46
C LEU A 26 -56.78 -5.78 -45.75
N ALA A 27 -57.60 -4.83 -45.29
CA ALA A 27 -58.73 -4.33 -46.11
C ALA A 27 -59.22 -2.97 -45.59
N SER A 28 -59.45 -2.09 -46.51
CA SER A 28 -59.98 -0.74 -46.45
C SER A 28 -61.43 -0.67 -46.03
N GLU A 29 -61.87 0.40 -45.31
CA GLU A 29 -63.02 1.18 -45.72
C GLU A 29 -63.14 2.51 -44.97
N ARG A 30 -63.68 3.48 -45.68
CA ARG A 30 -63.79 4.90 -45.34
C ARG A 30 -64.96 5.18 -44.41
N GLY A 31 -64.82 6.22 -43.59
CA GLY A 31 -65.95 6.84 -42.91
C GLY A 31 -65.50 7.88 -41.86
N GLN A 32 -65.54 9.16 -42.18
CA GLN A 32 -65.58 10.30 -41.25
C GLN A 32 -67.05 10.62 -40.85
N PRO A 33 -67.39 11.45 -39.83
CA PRO A 33 -66.51 12.30 -38.97
C PRO A 33 -67.00 12.45 -37.51
N SER A 34 -66.19 13.25 -36.78
CA SER A 34 -66.51 14.05 -35.57
C SER A 34 -66.49 13.38 -34.21
N GLY A 35 -65.58 13.89 -33.35
CA GLY A 35 -65.67 13.68 -31.93
C GLY A 35 -64.34 13.87 -31.16
N LYS A 36 -64.04 15.11 -30.83
CA LYS A 36 -63.23 15.58 -29.65
C LYS A 36 -61.91 14.92 -29.24
N VAL A 37 -60.88 15.69 -29.45
CA VAL A 37 -59.53 15.65 -28.92
C VAL A 37 -59.52 15.59 -27.37
N THR A 38 -59.16 14.45 -26.79
CA THR A 38 -58.71 14.34 -25.38
C THR A 38 -57.72 13.21 -25.16
N GLY A 39 -57.11 12.63 -26.20
CA GLY A 39 -56.21 11.49 -26.07
C GLY A 39 -54.71 11.79 -26.17
N VAL A 40 -54.30 12.97 -26.63
CA VAL A 40 -52.89 13.28 -26.95
C VAL A 40 -52.08 13.65 -25.70
N SER A 41 -52.75 14.22 -24.68
CA SER A 41 -52.07 14.66 -23.45
C SER A 41 -51.63 13.49 -22.55
N THR A 42 -52.37 12.38 -22.57
CA THR A 42 -52.09 11.21 -21.72
C THR A 42 -50.97 10.35 -22.30
N ILE A 43 -50.85 10.24 -23.61
CA ILE A 43 -49.78 9.47 -24.28
C ILE A 43 -48.43 10.19 -24.17
N LEU A 44 -48.42 11.53 -24.27
CA LEU A 44 -47.20 12.33 -24.08
C LEU A 44 -46.70 12.28 -22.63
N GLY A 45 -47.61 12.24 -21.66
CA GLY A 45 -47.26 12.07 -20.23
C GLY A 45 -46.64 10.71 -19.91
N VAL A 46 -47.13 9.64 -20.52
CA VAL A 46 -46.58 8.28 -20.33
C VAL A 46 -45.22 8.13 -21.04
N LEU A 47 -45.05 8.71 -22.23
CA LEU A 47 -43.77 8.72 -22.94
C LEU A 47 -42.69 9.56 -22.22
N LEU A 48 -43.04 10.68 -21.59
CA LEU A 48 -42.13 11.49 -20.76
C LEU A 48 -41.77 10.79 -19.45
N LEU A 49 -42.71 10.08 -18.81
CA LEU A 49 -42.44 9.28 -17.61
C LEU A 49 -41.57 8.05 -17.93
N MET A 50 -41.83 7.36 -19.05
CA MET A 50 -40.97 6.25 -19.49
C MET A 50 -39.58 6.75 -19.91
N GLY A 51 -39.46 7.88 -20.60
CA GLY A 51 -38.19 8.51 -20.96
C GLY A 51 -37.36 8.91 -19.72
N SER A 52 -38.02 9.46 -18.69
CA SER A 52 -37.32 9.81 -17.43
C SER A 52 -36.91 8.59 -16.63
N PHE A 53 -37.67 7.50 -16.67
CA PHE A 53 -37.33 6.22 -16.02
C PHE A 53 -36.20 5.52 -16.78
N PHE A 54 -36.20 5.53 -18.11
CA PHE A 54 -35.13 5.02 -18.96
C PHE A 54 -33.83 5.82 -18.75
N LEU A 55 -33.89 7.16 -18.70
CA LEU A 55 -32.75 8.02 -18.44
C LEU A 55 -32.18 7.82 -17.02
N LYS A 56 -33.03 7.62 -16.00
CA LYS A 56 -32.56 7.26 -14.64
C LYS A 56 -31.96 5.86 -14.58
N PHE A 57 -32.54 4.90 -15.31
CA PHE A 57 -32.01 3.53 -15.37
C PHE A 57 -30.66 3.48 -16.12
N PHE A 58 -30.55 4.20 -17.26
CA PHE A 58 -29.26 4.32 -17.98
C PHE A 58 -28.22 5.07 -17.18
N ARG A 59 -28.58 6.16 -16.47
CA ARG A 59 -27.64 6.84 -15.56
C ARG A 59 -27.15 5.92 -14.41
N LYS A 60 -28.06 5.14 -13.82
CA LYS A 60 -27.69 4.20 -12.74
C LYS A 60 -26.83 3.05 -13.26
N LYS A 61 -27.09 2.53 -14.45
CA LYS A 61 -26.26 1.50 -15.10
C LYS A 61 -24.90 2.03 -15.50
N MET A 62 -24.81 3.23 -16.09
CA MET A 62 -23.53 3.89 -16.40
C MET A 62 -22.70 4.19 -15.15
N THR A 63 -23.32 4.48 -14.01
CA THR A 63 -22.62 4.71 -12.74
C THR A 63 -22.08 3.40 -12.15
N ILE A 64 -22.85 2.30 -12.25
CA ILE A 64 -22.43 0.97 -11.83
C ILE A 64 -21.30 0.45 -12.74
N ASP A 65 -21.42 0.61 -14.04
CA ASP A 65 -20.39 0.21 -15.00
C ASP A 65 -19.10 1.04 -14.83
N ARG A 66 -19.21 2.33 -14.50
CA ARG A 66 -18.08 3.18 -14.13
C ARG A 66 -17.43 2.72 -12.82
N ILE A 67 -18.20 2.35 -11.81
CA ILE A 67 -17.66 1.86 -10.53
C ILE A 67 -16.98 0.50 -10.72
N ILE A 68 -17.57 -0.40 -11.51
CA ILE A 68 -16.99 -1.70 -11.82
C ILE A 68 -15.73 -1.53 -12.69
N PHE A 69 -15.79 -0.67 -13.71
CA PHE A 69 -14.67 -0.35 -14.58
C PHE A 69 -13.54 0.33 -13.79
N HIS A 70 -13.88 1.27 -12.90
CA HIS A 70 -12.91 1.91 -12.00
C HIS A 70 -12.29 0.91 -11.03
N ARG A 71 -13.08 -0.02 -10.46
CA ARG A 71 -12.55 -1.11 -9.63
C ARG A 71 -11.66 -2.07 -10.42
N ILE A 72 -12.00 -2.43 -11.64
CA ILE A 72 -11.18 -3.29 -12.51
C ILE A 72 -9.90 -2.57 -12.91
N ILE A 73 -9.97 -1.26 -13.22
CA ILE A 73 -8.78 -0.44 -13.51
C ILE A 73 -7.91 -0.32 -12.26
N ILE A 74 -8.46 -0.01 -11.09
CA ILE A 74 -7.73 0.06 -9.83
C ILE A 74 -7.09 -1.30 -9.52
N TYR A 75 -7.79 -2.40 -9.71
CA TYR A 75 -7.25 -3.74 -9.53
C TYR A 75 -6.07 -4.02 -10.48
N ARG A 76 -6.15 -3.57 -11.71
CA ARG A 76 -5.07 -3.66 -12.71
C ARG A 76 -3.92 -2.68 -12.40
N ILE A 77 -4.24 -1.49 -11.91
CA ILE A 77 -3.30 -0.41 -11.54
C ILE A 77 -2.51 -0.77 -10.28
N MET A 78 -3.10 -1.45 -9.30
CA MET A 78 -2.37 -1.92 -8.10
C MET A 78 -1.12 -2.74 -8.43
N PHE A 79 -1.01 -3.27 -9.65
CA PHE A 79 0.08 -4.14 -10.08
C PHE A 79 0.99 -3.53 -11.14
N LEU A 80 0.59 -2.44 -11.79
CA LEU A 80 1.44 -1.74 -12.75
C LEU A 80 2.69 -1.14 -12.08
N ASN A 81 2.65 -0.93 -10.77
CA ASN A 81 3.72 -0.26 -10.03
C ASN A 81 4.58 -1.20 -9.16
N ARG A 82 4.50 -2.51 -9.41
CA ARG A 82 5.34 -3.53 -8.78
C ARG A 82 6.15 -4.29 -9.84
N GLU A 83 6.55 -3.59 -10.88
CA GLU A 83 7.27 -4.20 -12.02
C GLU A 83 8.61 -4.77 -11.59
N ASN A 84 9.33 -4.11 -10.70
CA ASN A 84 10.62 -4.58 -10.21
C ASN A 84 10.47 -5.91 -9.45
N GLU A 85 9.48 -5.99 -8.55
CA GLU A 85 9.20 -7.19 -7.79
C GLU A 85 8.71 -8.33 -8.71
N LEU A 86 7.82 -8.04 -9.66
CA LEU A 86 7.35 -9.02 -10.64
C LEU A 86 8.47 -9.48 -11.58
N ASN A 87 9.36 -8.59 -12.01
CA ASN A 87 10.51 -8.93 -12.83
C ASN A 87 11.49 -9.82 -12.06
N PHE A 88 11.75 -9.52 -10.79
CA PHE A 88 12.56 -10.37 -9.92
C PHE A 88 11.94 -11.76 -9.75
N LEU A 89 10.63 -11.86 -9.52
CA LEU A 89 9.92 -13.14 -9.42
C LEU A 89 9.97 -13.92 -10.75
N ASN A 90 9.74 -13.23 -11.87
CA ASN A 90 9.80 -13.84 -13.20
C ASN A 90 11.22 -14.36 -13.51
N SER A 91 12.27 -13.57 -13.27
CA SER A 91 13.66 -14.00 -13.50
C SER A 91 14.04 -15.19 -12.63
N SER A 92 13.67 -15.15 -11.35
CA SER A 92 13.88 -16.29 -10.43
C SER A 92 13.16 -17.55 -10.88
N PHE A 93 11.94 -17.42 -11.40
CA PHE A 93 11.17 -18.55 -11.94
C PHE A 93 11.73 -19.07 -13.25
N GLN A 94 12.32 -18.26 -14.12
CA GLN A 94 12.89 -18.73 -15.39
C GLN A 94 14.07 -19.70 -15.20
N GLU A 95 14.82 -19.58 -14.12
CA GLU A 95 15.90 -20.50 -13.82
C GLU A 95 15.35 -21.91 -13.48
N ASN A 96 15.94 -22.95 -14.09
CA ASN A 96 15.59 -24.35 -13.81
C ASN A 96 16.38 -24.89 -12.62
N LYS A 97 16.23 -24.26 -11.47
CA LYS A 97 16.90 -24.58 -10.20
C LYS A 97 15.93 -24.40 -9.04
N LYS A 98 16.24 -25.01 -7.91
CA LYS A 98 15.49 -24.73 -6.68
C LYS A 98 15.72 -23.30 -6.23
N LYS A 99 14.67 -22.60 -5.86
CA LYS A 99 14.67 -21.21 -5.38
C LYS A 99 13.83 -21.09 -4.12
N LEU A 100 14.42 -20.56 -3.07
CA LEU A 100 13.73 -20.18 -1.84
C LEU A 100 13.69 -18.66 -1.76
N LEU A 101 12.49 -18.08 -1.86
CA LEU A 101 12.26 -16.64 -1.86
C LEU A 101 11.47 -16.25 -0.61
N ILE A 102 11.86 -15.14 0.02
CA ILE A 102 11.16 -14.58 1.17
C ILE A 102 10.52 -13.26 0.77
N ILE A 103 9.21 -13.11 0.98
CA ILE A 103 8.49 -11.85 0.73
C ILE A 103 7.88 -11.39 2.04
N TYR A 104 8.30 -10.24 2.50
CA TYR A 104 7.85 -9.72 3.78
C TYR A 104 7.57 -8.21 3.74
N GLY A 105 6.91 -7.71 4.74
CA GLY A 105 6.53 -6.31 4.87
C GLY A 105 5.20 -6.19 5.59
N ARG A 106 4.84 -4.98 6.00
CA ARG A 106 3.64 -4.72 6.82
C ARG A 106 2.37 -5.31 6.21
N ARG A 107 1.34 -5.45 7.04
CA ARG A 107 0.00 -5.81 6.57
C ARG A 107 -0.54 -4.78 5.58
N ARG A 108 -1.39 -5.22 4.66
CA ARG A 108 -2.14 -4.36 3.71
C ARG A 108 -1.32 -3.67 2.62
N ILE A 109 -0.01 -3.97 2.50
CA ILE A 109 0.83 -3.41 1.42
C ILE A 109 0.79 -4.19 0.10
N GLY A 110 -0.02 -5.28 0.01
CA GLY A 110 -0.28 -5.99 -1.22
C GLY A 110 0.57 -7.23 -1.49
N LYS A 111 1.23 -7.84 -0.46
CA LYS A 111 2.02 -9.09 -0.62
C LYS A 111 1.23 -10.22 -1.27
N THR A 112 0.09 -10.56 -0.66
CA THR A 112 -0.82 -11.62 -1.11
C THR A 112 -1.24 -11.41 -2.56
N GLU A 113 -1.57 -10.18 -2.90
CA GLU A 113 -2.03 -9.83 -4.23
C GLU A 113 -0.91 -9.93 -5.26
N LEU A 114 0.31 -9.45 -4.94
CA LEU A 114 1.49 -9.60 -5.77
C LEU A 114 1.71 -11.07 -6.17
N ILE A 115 1.64 -11.97 -5.20
CA ILE A 115 1.86 -13.40 -5.45
C ILE A 115 0.70 -14.04 -6.19
N LYS A 116 -0.54 -13.71 -5.88
CA LYS A 116 -1.70 -14.22 -6.63
C LYS A 116 -1.63 -13.84 -8.10
N GLN A 117 -1.27 -12.61 -8.43
CA GLN A 117 -1.09 -12.21 -9.83
C GLN A 117 0.07 -12.93 -10.51
N PHE A 118 1.18 -13.09 -9.81
CA PHE A 118 2.31 -13.84 -10.34
C PHE A 118 1.92 -15.29 -10.64
N ILE A 119 1.30 -15.98 -9.68
CA ILE A 119 0.85 -17.37 -9.83
C ILE A 119 -0.22 -17.51 -10.90
N ASN A 120 -1.18 -16.58 -11.00
CA ASN A 120 -2.19 -16.60 -12.06
C ASN A 120 -1.58 -16.51 -13.47
N LYS A 121 -0.43 -15.85 -13.61
CA LYS A 121 0.27 -15.71 -14.89
C LYS A 121 1.10 -16.94 -15.27
N VAL A 122 1.75 -17.58 -14.31
CA VAL A 122 2.76 -18.62 -14.58
C VAL A 122 2.34 -20.03 -14.11
N GLY A 123 1.28 -20.13 -13.31
CA GLY A 123 0.83 -21.35 -12.63
C GLY A 123 1.57 -21.58 -11.31
N GLY A 124 0.90 -22.21 -10.35
CA GLY A 124 1.49 -22.52 -9.04
C GLY A 124 0.45 -22.86 -8.00
N VAL A 125 0.89 -23.24 -6.81
CA VAL A 125 0.05 -23.50 -5.64
C VAL A 125 0.22 -22.34 -4.66
N TYR A 126 -0.86 -21.61 -4.39
CA TYR A 126 -0.93 -20.61 -3.33
C TYR A 126 -1.72 -21.16 -2.16
N HIS A 127 -1.16 -21.13 -0.97
CA HIS A 127 -1.85 -21.53 0.25
C HIS A 127 -1.61 -20.52 1.36
N MET A 128 -2.69 -20.06 2.00
CA MET A 128 -2.64 -19.19 3.18
C MET A 128 -2.69 -20.05 4.45
N VAL A 129 -1.77 -19.82 5.36
CA VAL A 129 -1.74 -20.49 6.67
C VAL A 129 -2.69 -19.75 7.62
N ASP A 130 -3.95 -20.15 7.65
CA ASP A 130 -5.03 -19.52 8.43
C ASP A 130 -5.54 -20.39 9.60
N THR A 131 -4.87 -21.52 9.86
CA THR A 131 -5.19 -22.49 10.91
C THR A 131 -4.03 -22.66 11.89
N LEU A 132 -4.31 -23.20 13.07
CA LEU A 132 -3.32 -23.68 14.05
C LEU A 132 -3.28 -25.21 14.14
N SER A 133 -3.95 -25.91 13.22
CA SER A 133 -3.99 -27.38 13.16
C SER A 133 -3.15 -27.89 11.99
N LEU A 134 -2.16 -28.72 12.27
CA LEU A 134 -1.35 -29.37 11.23
C LEU A 134 -2.22 -30.14 10.23
N SER A 135 -3.19 -30.91 10.69
CA SER A 135 -4.10 -31.66 9.81
C SER A 135 -4.89 -30.73 8.88
N ASN A 136 -5.41 -29.61 9.39
CA ASN A 136 -6.13 -28.65 8.55
C ASN A 136 -5.21 -27.96 7.53
N PHE A 137 -3.99 -27.59 7.92
CA PHE A 137 -2.98 -27.06 7.02
C PHE A 137 -2.67 -28.05 5.88
N LEU A 138 -2.38 -29.30 6.23
CA LEU A 138 -2.04 -30.35 5.27
C LEU A 138 -3.18 -30.64 4.29
N ASN A 139 -4.40 -30.78 4.78
CA ASN A 139 -5.59 -30.99 3.97
C ASN A 139 -5.86 -29.81 3.04
N GLY A 140 -5.81 -28.58 3.58
CA GLY A 140 -6.01 -27.37 2.77
C GLY A 140 -4.96 -27.21 1.68
N PHE A 141 -3.69 -27.51 1.95
CA PHE A 141 -2.65 -27.49 0.95
C PHE A 141 -2.86 -28.56 -0.14
N ALA A 142 -3.24 -29.79 0.25
CA ALA A 142 -3.53 -30.88 -0.67
C ALA A 142 -4.69 -30.54 -1.63
N GLU A 143 -5.77 -29.92 -1.09
CA GLU A 143 -6.89 -29.42 -1.88
C GLU A 143 -6.45 -28.31 -2.85
N GLN A 144 -5.61 -27.36 -2.41
CA GLN A 144 -5.10 -26.31 -3.28
C GLN A 144 -4.21 -26.86 -4.40
N ALA A 145 -3.37 -27.86 -4.13
CA ALA A 145 -2.56 -28.53 -5.13
C ALA A 145 -3.42 -29.22 -6.18
N HIS A 146 -4.50 -29.90 -5.79
CA HIS A 146 -5.49 -30.50 -6.69
C HIS A 146 -6.23 -29.42 -7.50
N ASN A 147 -6.81 -28.42 -6.84
CA ASN A 147 -7.58 -27.34 -7.48
C ASN A 147 -6.74 -26.52 -8.47
N SER A 148 -5.44 -26.41 -8.23
CA SER A 148 -4.48 -25.76 -9.15
C SER A 148 -4.02 -26.67 -10.29
N GLY A 149 -4.60 -27.88 -10.42
CA GLY A 149 -4.30 -28.85 -11.47
C GLY A 149 -2.92 -29.49 -11.36
N PHE A 150 -2.31 -29.51 -10.16
CA PHE A 150 -1.03 -30.18 -9.92
C PHE A 150 -1.17 -31.64 -9.53
N MET A 151 -2.35 -32.05 -9.11
CA MET A 151 -2.70 -33.43 -8.76
C MET A 151 -4.06 -33.80 -9.34
N ASP A 152 -4.20 -35.05 -9.81
CA ASP A 152 -5.49 -35.56 -10.32
C ASP A 152 -6.49 -35.88 -9.20
N LEU A 153 -5.98 -36.23 -8.02
CA LEU A 153 -6.76 -36.53 -6.82
C LEU A 153 -6.17 -35.77 -5.64
N VAL A 154 -7.01 -35.47 -4.65
CA VAL A 154 -6.56 -34.86 -3.38
C VAL A 154 -5.75 -35.90 -2.59
N PRO A 155 -4.43 -35.73 -2.42
CA PRO A 155 -3.61 -36.66 -1.66
C PRO A 155 -3.91 -36.55 -0.15
N LYS A 156 -3.83 -37.68 0.56
CA LYS A 156 -3.94 -37.68 2.02
C LYS A 156 -2.56 -37.41 2.61
N LEU A 157 -2.39 -36.26 3.26
CA LEU A 157 -1.18 -35.87 3.98
C LEU A 157 -1.40 -35.99 5.48
N GLN A 158 -0.42 -36.53 6.22
CA GLN A 158 -0.50 -36.72 7.67
C GLN A 158 0.64 -36.01 8.42
N THR A 159 1.77 -35.81 7.75
CA THR A 159 2.99 -35.25 8.33
C THR A 159 3.55 -34.11 7.47
N LEU A 160 4.48 -33.33 8.01
CA LEU A 160 5.26 -32.36 7.23
C LEU A 160 6.12 -33.03 6.17
N ASP A 161 6.60 -34.25 6.42
CA ASP A 161 7.34 -35.02 5.41
C ASP A 161 6.47 -35.38 4.20
N ASP A 162 5.19 -35.72 4.43
CA ASP A 162 4.24 -35.93 3.34
C ASP A 162 4.02 -34.64 2.53
N PHE A 163 3.93 -33.50 3.20
CA PHE A 163 3.80 -32.18 2.57
C PHE A 163 5.03 -31.87 1.70
N PHE A 164 6.23 -32.01 2.23
CA PHE A 164 7.47 -31.78 1.49
C PHE A 164 7.63 -32.80 0.36
N GLY A 165 7.28 -34.05 0.61
CA GLY A 165 7.28 -35.14 -0.39
C GLY A 165 6.34 -34.85 -1.56
N LEU A 166 5.15 -34.29 -1.30
CA LEU A 166 4.21 -33.88 -2.34
C LEU A 166 4.79 -32.78 -3.24
N ILE A 167 5.39 -31.75 -2.66
CA ILE A 167 6.03 -30.67 -3.44
C ILE A 167 7.14 -31.24 -4.33
N GLN A 168 7.97 -32.12 -3.79
CA GLN A 168 9.05 -32.75 -4.54
C GLN A 168 8.52 -33.69 -5.64
N HIS A 169 7.43 -34.41 -5.40
CA HIS A 169 6.78 -35.24 -6.40
C HIS A 169 6.26 -34.41 -7.57
N ILE A 170 5.58 -33.32 -7.31
CA ILE A 170 5.11 -32.37 -8.34
C ILE A 170 6.30 -31.84 -9.16
N ALA A 171 7.37 -31.44 -8.49
CA ALA A 171 8.55 -30.86 -9.13
C ALA A 171 9.34 -31.83 -10.03
N ARG A 172 9.18 -33.13 -9.85
CA ARG A 172 9.77 -34.16 -10.77
C ARG A 172 9.05 -34.21 -12.10
N THR A 173 7.77 -33.85 -12.16
CA THR A 173 6.96 -33.91 -13.38
C THR A 173 6.92 -32.58 -14.13
N ARG A 174 6.95 -31.48 -13.41
CA ARG A 174 6.89 -30.13 -13.99
C ARG A 174 7.42 -29.08 -13.00
N LYS A 175 7.83 -27.95 -13.55
CA LYS A 175 8.22 -26.77 -12.77
C LYS A 175 7.06 -26.31 -11.90
N VAL A 176 7.32 -26.04 -10.61
CA VAL A 176 6.28 -25.67 -9.66
C VAL A 176 6.69 -24.45 -8.84
N ILE A 177 5.71 -23.55 -8.64
CA ILE A 177 5.74 -22.52 -7.62
C ILE A 177 4.84 -22.96 -6.47
N VAL A 178 5.35 -22.88 -5.26
CA VAL A 178 4.57 -23.03 -4.03
C VAL A 178 4.72 -21.77 -3.21
N ALA A 179 3.63 -21.07 -2.93
CA ALA A 179 3.62 -19.89 -2.11
C ALA A 179 2.83 -20.15 -0.82
N LEU A 180 3.50 -19.99 0.33
CA LEU A 180 2.92 -20.11 1.66
C LEU A 180 2.78 -18.71 2.26
N ASP A 181 1.54 -18.23 2.37
CA ASP A 181 1.25 -16.91 2.94
C ASP A 181 1.01 -17.03 4.45
N GLU A 182 1.49 -16.04 5.23
CA GLU A 182 1.55 -16.04 6.69
C GLU A 182 2.32 -17.26 7.25
N PHE A 183 3.41 -17.64 6.56
CA PHE A 183 4.15 -18.88 6.87
C PHE A 183 4.70 -18.93 8.29
N GLN A 184 4.91 -17.79 8.97
CA GLN A 184 5.35 -17.76 10.36
C GLN A 184 4.39 -18.49 11.31
N ARG A 185 3.10 -18.63 10.93
CA ARG A 185 2.14 -19.41 11.74
C ARG A 185 2.43 -20.91 11.73
N LEU A 186 3.21 -21.39 10.78
CA LEU A 186 3.61 -22.80 10.76
C LEU A 186 4.49 -23.15 11.96
N THR A 187 5.23 -22.18 12.53
CA THR A 187 5.97 -22.41 13.78
C THR A 187 5.10 -22.43 15.02
N ASP A 188 3.88 -21.90 14.95
CA ASP A 188 2.87 -22.04 16.01
C ASP A 188 2.18 -23.41 15.93
N ILE A 189 2.12 -24.01 14.73
CA ILE A 189 1.58 -25.35 14.47
C ILE A 189 2.60 -26.42 14.83
N ASP A 190 3.83 -26.23 14.38
CA ASP A 190 4.96 -27.12 14.62
C ASP A 190 6.25 -26.28 14.79
N SER A 191 6.77 -26.28 16.01
CA SER A 191 7.98 -25.50 16.35
C SER A 191 9.23 -25.94 15.58
N GLU A 192 9.25 -27.16 15.04
CA GLU A 192 10.35 -27.72 14.26
C GLU A 192 10.20 -27.48 12.75
N PHE A 193 9.14 -26.82 12.30
CA PHE A 193 8.87 -26.57 10.88
C PHE A 193 10.08 -25.99 10.14
N ILE A 194 10.75 -24.97 10.68
CA ILE A 194 11.90 -24.32 10.03
C ILE A 194 13.09 -25.28 9.90
N MET A 195 13.31 -26.14 10.90
CA MET A 195 14.36 -27.17 10.84
C MET A 195 14.00 -28.27 9.83
N GLY A 196 12.76 -28.71 9.81
CA GLY A 196 12.25 -29.67 8.82
C GLY A 196 12.37 -29.11 7.41
N LEU A 197 12.00 -27.85 7.20
CA LEU A 197 12.18 -27.15 5.92
C LEU A 197 13.65 -27.11 5.51
N GLN A 198 14.58 -26.82 6.44
CA GLN A 198 16.01 -26.84 6.18
C GLN A 198 16.47 -28.22 5.72
N GLY A 199 16.17 -29.27 6.49
CA GLY A 199 16.59 -30.64 6.18
C GLY A 199 16.08 -31.10 4.82
N TRP A 200 14.78 -30.84 4.54
CA TRP A 200 14.20 -31.15 3.23
C TRP A 200 14.87 -30.36 2.10
N TRP A 201 15.05 -29.05 2.28
CA TRP A 201 15.66 -28.19 1.25
C TRP A 201 17.08 -28.62 0.90
N ASP A 202 17.88 -29.04 1.89
CA ASP A 202 19.22 -29.53 1.70
C ASP A 202 19.25 -30.90 0.99
N SER A 203 18.22 -31.72 1.16
CA SER A 203 18.09 -33.02 0.49
C SER A 203 17.75 -32.92 -1.00
N ILE A 204 17.21 -31.76 -1.46
CA ILE A 204 16.84 -31.55 -2.85
C ILE A 204 18.06 -31.15 -3.69
N SER A 205 18.25 -31.81 -4.84
CA SER A 205 19.29 -31.43 -5.79
C SER A 205 19.06 -30.04 -6.38
N GLU A 206 20.12 -29.30 -6.68
CA GLU A 206 20.08 -27.93 -7.20
C GLU A 206 19.27 -27.80 -8.52
N GLY A 207 19.28 -28.83 -9.36
CA GLY A 207 18.58 -28.85 -10.65
C GLY A 207 17.06 -29.12 -10.58
N VAL A 208 16.49 -29.32 -9.39
CA VAL A 208 15.04 -29.53 -9.25
C VAL A 208 14.30 -28.19 -9.38
N PRO A 209 13.34 -28.05 -10.32
CA PRO A 209 12.73 -26.76 -10.64
C PRO A 209 11.60 -26.38 -9.66
N ILE A 210 11.94 -26.14 -8.39
CA ILE A 210 11.03 -25.68 -7.34
C ILE A 210 11.29 -24.20 -7.06
N THR A 211 10.24 -23.38 -7.06
CA THR A 211 10.27 -22.04 -6.47
C THR A 211 9.35 -22.01 -5.25
N LEU A 212 9.95 -22.10 -4.07
CA LEU A 212 9.23 -21.95 -2.79
C LEU A 212 9.26 -20.50 -2.36
N ILE A 213 8.09 -19.91 -2.15
CA ILE A 213 7.92 -18.50 -1.75
C ILE A 213 7.26 -18.48 -0.38
N LEU A 214 7.95 -17.94 0.62
CA LEU A 214 7.45 -17.75 1.97
C LEU A 214 7.06 -16.29 2.18
N LEU A 215 5.77 -16.04 2.47
CA LEU A 215 5.27 -14.71 2.70
C LEU A 215 4.90 -14.50 4.17
N GLY A 216 5.23 -13.32 4.71
CA GLY A 216 4.83 -12.97 6.07
C GLY A 216 4.61 -11.48 6.29
N SER A 217 3.71 -11.16 7.21
CA SER A 217 3.31 -9.78 7.51
C SER A 217 4.03 -9.16 8.71
N SER A 218 4.53 -9.95 9.64
CA SER A 218 5.30 -9.48 10.80
C SER A 218 6.79 -9.37 10.43
N VAL A 219 7.25 -8.13 10.15
CA VAL A 219 8.60 -7.85 9.63
C VAL A 219 9.67 -8.44 10.54
N GLY A 220 9.65 -8.08 11.83
CA GLY A 220 10.68 -8.54 12.78
C GLY A 220 10.67 -10.05 13.02
N LEU A 221 9.48 -10.69 12.98
CA LEU A 221 9.39 -12.14 13.10
C LEU A 221 10.01 -12.83 11.88
N ILE A 222 9.70 -12.35 10.68
CA ILE A 222 10.28 -12.88 9.43
C ILE A 222 11.80 -12.66 9.39
N GLU A 223 12.26 -11.48 9.79
CA GLU A 223 13.70 -11.21 9.87
C GLU A 223 14.40 -12.20 10.81
N LYS A 224 13.83 -12.45 11.98
CA LYS A 224 14.38 -13.43 12.93
C LYS A 224 14.31 -14.86 12.40
N MET A 225 13.17 -15.27 11.81
CA MET A 225 12.93 -16.67 11.40
C MET A 225 13.63 -17.06 10.10
N ALA A 226 13.82 -16.12 9.18
CA ALA A 226 14.26 -16.41 7.83
C ALA A 226 15.49 -15.63 7.37
N LEU A 227 15.76 -14.46 7.94
CA LEU A 227 16.78 -13.55 7.45
C LEU A 227 17.98 -13.38 8.40
N SER A 228 17.86 -13.70 9.69
CA SER A 228 18.97 -13.62 10.65
C SER A 228 19.99 -14.75 10.46
N HIS A 229 21.23 -14.53 10.84
CA HIS A 229 22.29 -15.54 10.81
C HIS A 229 21.97 -16.79 11.63
N ASP A 230 21.19 -16.65 12.69
CA ASP A 230 20.81 -17.76 13.57
C ASP A 230 19.69 -18.62 12.98
N SER A 231 19.09 -18.20 11.86
CA SER A 231 18.01 -18.94 11.22
C SER A 231 18.55 -20.17 10.46
N PRO A 232 17.92 -21.36 10.63
CA PRO A 232 18.30 -22.56 9.87
C PRO A 232 18.26 -22.37 8.35
N ILE A 233 17.40 -21.48 7.83
CA ILE A 233 17.25 -21.24 6.39
C ILE A 233 18.03 -20.03 5.88
N TYR A 234 18.84 -19.35 6.71
CA TYR A 234 19.57 -18.13 6.34
C TYR A 234 20.40 -18.28 5.05
N GLY A 235 21.27 -19.28 4.97
CA GLY A 235 22.15 -19.50 3.81
C GLY A 235 21.47 -20.18 2.60
N ARG A 236 20.18 -20.50 2.69
CA ARG A 236 19.43 -21.29 1.68
C ARG A 236 18.51 -20.44 0.83
N ARG A 237 18.26 -19.20 1.25
CA ARG A 237 17.45 -18.27 0.47
C ARG A 237 18.15 -17.85 -0.82
N SER A 238 17.41 -17.87 -1.91
CA SER A 238 17.88 -17.41 -3.23
C SER A 238 17.66 -15.91 -3.42
N GLY A 239 16.77 -15.30 -2.61
CA GLY A 239 16.50 -13.88 -2.65
C GLY A 239 15.36 -13.46 -1.71
N GLN A 240 15.16 -12.16 -1.60
CA GLN A 240 14.12 -11.59 -0.74
C GLN A 240 13.52 -10.32 -1.32
N ILE A 241 12.26 -10.06 -1.02
CA ILE A 241 11.55 -8.82 -1.31
C ILE A 241 11.02 -8.26 0.01
N HIS A 242 11.55 -7.11 0.44
CA HIS A 242 10.91 -6.31 1.48
C HIS A 242 9.92 -5.35 0.81
N LEU A 243 8.64 -5.72 0.80
CA LEU A 243 7.61 -4.92 0.16
C LEU A 243 7.27 -3.70 1.02
N LYS A 244 7.54 -2.52 0.50
CA LYS A 244 7.28 -1.22 1.16
C LYS A 244 5.96 -0.61 0.66
N PRO A 245 5.37 0.36 1.39
CA PRO A 245 4.32 1.20 0.84
C PRO A 245 4.75 1.83 -0.49
N LEU A 246 3.79 2.11 -1.35
CA LEU A 246 4.05 2.79 -2.63
C LEU A 246 4.60 4.19 -2.38
N THR A 247 5.57 4.60 -3.16
CA THR A 247 6.00 6.00 -3.26
C THR A 247 4.88 6.87 -3.84
N TYR A 248 5.02 8.20 -3.79
CA TYR A 248 4.04 9.10 -4.41
C TYR A 248 3.85 8.78 -5.90
N PHE A 249 4.95 8.57 -6.63
CA PHE A 249 4.93 8.32 -8.07
C PHE A 249 4.34 6.95 -8.42
N GLU A 250 4.57 5.96 -7.59
CA GLU A 250 3.93 4.64 -7.73
C GLU A 250 2.45 4.67 -7.38
N ALA A 251 2.01 5.60 -6.52
CA ALA A 251 0.62 5.76 -6.12
C ALA A 251 -0.21 6.62 -7.10
N LEU A 252 0.40 7.33 -8.05
CA LEU A 252 -0.28 8.22 -9.00
C LEU A 252 -1.50 7.61 -9.70
N PRO A 253 -1.49 6.34 -10.11
CA PRO A 253 -2.66 5.74 -10.74
C PRO A 253 -3.93 5.71 -9.87
N PHE A 254 -3.80 5.76 -8.54
CA PHE A 254 -4.94 5.88 -7.63
C PHE A 254 -5.59 7.28 -7.65
N PHE A 255 -4.92 8.26 -8.25
CA PHE A 255 -5.29 9.67 -8.28
C PHE A 255 -5.40 10.23 -9.72
N SER A 256 -5.52 9.35 -10.75
CA SER A 256 -5.41 9.73 -12.17
C SER A 256 -6.32 10.88 -12.59
N ASP A 257 -7.50 11.00 -11.98
CA ASP A 257 -8.53 11.98 -12.32
C ASP A 257 -8.45 13.27 -11.46
N ARG A 258 -7.33 13.47 -10.75
CA ARG A 258 -7.15 14.59 -9.82
C ARG A 258 -6.11 15.58 -10.31
N GLU A 259 -6.28 16.84 -9.95
CA GLU A 259 -5.25 17.86 -10.06
C GLU A 259 -4.03 17.51 -9.20
N VAL A 260 -2.83 17.96 -9.59
CA VAL A 260 -1.58 17.60 -8.90
C VAL A 260 -1.62 18.00 -7.42
N GLN A 261 -2.19 19.16 -7.11
CA GLN A 261 -2.35 19.62 -5.71
C GLN A 261 -3.17 18.65 -4.87
N ASP A 262 -4.27 18.14 -5.41
CA ASP A 262 -5.11 17.14 -4.74
C ASP A 262 -4.41 15.80 -4.59
N ARG A 263 -3.63 15.37 -5.61
CA ARG A 263 -2.82 14.13 -5.55
C ARG A 263 -1.81 14.20 -4.40
N VAL A 264 -1.08 15.30 -4.31
CA VAL A 264 -0.12 15.54 -3.22
C VAL A 264 -0.83 15.54 -1.87
N SER A 265 -1.96 16.22 -1.76
CA SER A 265 -2.73 16.29 -0.52
C SER A 265 -3.28 14.93 -0.10
N LEU A 266 -3.88 14.16 -1.02
CA LEU A 266 -4.40 12.82 -0.76
C LEU A 266 -3.27 11.84 -0.36
N TYR A 267 -2.15 11.84 -1.08
CA TYR A 267 -1.01 11.01 -0.71
C TYR A 267 -0.41 11.41 0.65
N SER A 268 -0.36 12.70 0.95
CA SER A 268 0.10 13.21 2.26
C SER A 268 -0.75 12.69 3.42
N VAL A 269 -2.05 12.50 3.18
CA VAL A 269 -3.02 12.05 4.19
C VAL A 269 -3.14 10.52 4.22
N PHE A 270 -3.34 9.86 3.08
CA PHE A 270 -3.63 8.42 3.00
C PHE A 270 -2.37 7.55 2.87
N GLY A 271 -1.23 8.16 2.51
CA GLY A 271 0.04 7.46 2.34
C GLY A 271 0.08 6.56 1.11
N GLY A 272 1.06 5.65 1.09
CA GLY A 272 1.29 4.73 -0.02
C GLY A 272 0.82 3.29 0.24
N THR A 273 0.07 3.03 1.31
CA THR A 273 -0.46 1.70 1.60
C THR A 273 -1.67 1.42 0.70
N PRO A 274 -1.61 0.43 -0.24
CA PRO A 274 -2.65 0.23 -1.25
C PRO A 274 -4.07 0.12 -0.68
N SER A 275 -4.23 -0.57 0.45
CA SER A 275 -5.56 -0.74 1.05
C SER A 275 -6.15 0.56 1.64
N TYR A 276 -5.31 1.56 1.91
CA TYR A 276 -5.75 2.90 2.33
C TYR A 276 -6.07 3.78 1.13
N LEU A 277 -5.33 3.61 0.03
CA LEU A 277 -5.59 4.30 -1.23
C LEU A 277 -6.90 3.87 -1.88
N MET A 278 -7.25 2.59 -1.78
CA MET A 278 -8.49 2.03 -2.37
C MET A 278 -9.80 2.56 -1.76
N VAL A 279 -9.78 3.19 -0.58
CA VAL A 279 -11.01 3.77 0.01
C VAL A 279 -11.29 5.18 -0.49
N ILE A 280 -10.34 5.80 -1.19
CA ILE A 280 -10.49 7.16 -1.72
C ILE A 280 -11.58 7.18 -2.80
N ASP A 281 -12.54 8.08 -2.61
CA ASP A 281 -13.63 8.31 -3.54
C ASP A 281 -13.26 9.42 -4.53
N SER A 282 -13.14 9.07 -5.80
CA SER A 282 -12.78 10.03 -6.87
C SER A 282 -13.83 11.15 -7.07
N GLY A 283 -15.08 10.92 -6.66
CA GLY A 283 -16.15 11.92 -6.74
C GLY A 283 -16.16 12.96 -5.61
N LYS A 284 -15.29 12.82 -4.60
CA LYS A 284 -15.25 13.69 -3.42
C LYS A 284 -13.98 14.54 -3.39
N THR A 285 -14.05 15.72 -2.80
CA THR A 285 -12.88 16.56 -2.50
C THR A 285 -11.92 15.87 -1.53
N VAL A 286 -10.73 16.42 -1.35
CA VAL A 286 -9.76 15.95 -0.35
C VAL A 286 -10.38 15.93 1.05
N LEU A 287 -11.03 17.03 1.45
CA LEU A 287 -11.63 17.16 2.77
C LEU A 287 -12.78 16.19 2.99
N GLU A 288 -13.69 16.03 2.03
CA GLU A 288 -14.77 15.05 2.09
C GLU A 288 -14.27 13.61 2.19
N ASN A 289 -13.17 13.28 1.52
CA ASN A 289 -12.51 11.98 1.68
C ASN A 289 -11.97 11.79 3.11
N ILE A 290 -11.32 12.81 3.67
CA ILE A 290 -10.85 12.79 5.06
C ILE A 290 -12.03 12.57 6.01
N GLU A 291 -13.10 13.35 5.89
CA GLU A 291 -14.29 13.23 6.73
C GLU A 291 -14.93 11.85 6.67
N THR A 292 -15.15 11.33 5.46
CA THR A 292 -15.89 10.09 5.27
C THR A 292 -15.06 8.83 5.45
N GLN A 293 -13.75 8.87 5.16
CA GLN A 293 -12.90 7.67 5.19
C GLN A 293 -12.01 7.58 6.44
N ILE A 294 -11.78 8.72 7.16
CA ILE A 294 -10.87 8.73 8.31
C ILE A 294 -11.58 9.21 9.58
N LEU A 295 -12.30 10.37 9.53
CA LEU A 295 -12.89 10.97 10.72
C LEU A 295 -14.22 10.33 11.13
N SER A 296 -14.93 9.71 10.20
CA SER A 296 -16.20 9.03 10.52
C SER A 296 -15.93 7.75 11.30
N LYS A 297 -16.56 7.59 12.47
CA LYS A 297 -16.43 6.40 13.33
C LYS A 297 -16.86 5.09 12.69
N ASN A 298 -17.69 5.15 11.66
CA ASN A 298 -18.13 3.99 10.89
C ASN A 298 -17.19 3.68 9.70
N SER A 299 -16.17 4.49 9.48
CA SER A 299 -15.22 4.26 8.41
C SER A 299 -14.22 3.18 8.79
N ARG A 300 -13.72 2.49 7.76
CA ARG A 300 -12.72 1.43 7.93
C ARG A 300 -11.42 1.94 8.56
N LEU A 301 -11.03 3.19 8.28
CA LEU A 301 -9.75 3.74 8.73
C LEU A 301 -9.79 4.37 10.12
N TYR A 302 -10.97 4.56 10.70
CA TYR A 302 -11.12 5.20 12.00
C TYR A 302 -10.38 4.47 13.15
N GLU A 303 -10.52 3.15 13.23
CA GLU A 303 -9.88 2.32 14.27
C GLU A 303 -8.64 1.55 13.74
N GLU A 304 -8.25 1.80 12.50
CA GLU A 304 -7.18 1.05 11.82
C GLU A 304 -5.87 0.96 12.59
N PRO A 305 -5.30 2.08 13.13
CA PRO A 305 -4.02 2.01 13.85
C PRO A 305 -4.10 1.21 15.14
N LYS A 306 -5.27 1.17 15.78
CA LYS A 306 -5.50 0.37 16.99
C LYS A 306 -5.49 -1.13 16.66
N PHE A 307 -6.19 -1.52 15.59
CA PHE A 307 -6.20 -2.91 15.14
C PHE A 307 -4.81 -3.36 14.68
N LEU A 308 -4.11 -2.51 13.91
CA LEU A 308 -2.74 -2.79 13.48
C LEU A 308 -1.82 -3.13 14.66
N LEU A 309 -1.84 -2.31 15.71
CA LEU A 309 -0.98 -2.53 16.88
C LEU A 309 -1.44 -3.70 17.76
N ALA A 310 -2.76 -3.92 17.90
CA ALA A 310 -3.29 -5.03 18.70
C ALA A 310 -2.89 -6.41 18.13
N GLU A 311 -2.64 -6.49 16.81
CA GLU A 311 -2.18 -7.71 16.15
C GLU A 311 -0.67 -7.93 16.29
N GLU A 312 0.12 -6.86 16.49
CA GLU A 312 1.59 -6.92 16.50
C GLU A 312 2.19 -6.86 17.92
N THR A 313 1.42 -6.44 18.94
CA THR A 313 1.94 -6.28 20.30
C THR A 313 0.92 -6.53 21.39
N ARG A 314 1.42 -6.97 22.55
CA ARG A 314 0.63 -7.14 23.78
C ARG A 314 0.37 -5.83 24.52
N GLU A 315 1.09 -4.75 24.19
CA GLU A 315 1.02 -3.44 24.85
C GLU A 315 0.63 -2.31 23.87
N PRO A 316 -0.47 -2.43 23.10
CA PRO A 316 -0.78 -1.50 22.01
C PRO A 316 -0.89 -0.03 22.47
N LEU A 317 -1.41 0.23 23.66
CA LEU A 317 -1.56 1.60 24.17
C LEU A 317 -0.21 2.33 24.33
N ARG A 318 0.81 1.61 24.83
CA ARG A 318 2.14 2.18 24.99
C ARG A 318 2.77 2.57 23.64
N TYR A 319 2.62 1.71 22.65
CA TYR A 319 3.07 2.00 21.28
C TYR A 319 2.29 3.17 20.66
N MET A 320 0.99 3.26 20.91
CA MET A 320 0.17 4.39 20.46
C MET A 320 0.65 5.72 21.07
N ASP A 321 1.05 5.74 22.35
CA ASP A 321 1.56 6.95 23.00
C ASP A 321 2.86 7.43 22.34
N ILE A 322 3.78 6.51 22.04
CA ILE A 322 5.05 6.82 21.38
C ILE A 322 4.82 7.34 19.95
N LEU A 323 3.98 6.66 19.15
CA LEU A 323 3.63 7.09 17.79
C LEU A 323 2.95 8.46 17.80
N SER A 324 2.08 8.72 18.78
CA SER A 324 1.44 10.03 18.96
C SER A 324 2.45 11.14 19.29
N ALA A 325 3.41 10.84 20.17
CA ALA A 325 4.47 11.79 20.51
C ALA A 325 5.31 12.16 19.28
N ILE A 326 5.67 11.17 18.47
CA ILE A 326 6.45 11.38 17.22
C ILE A 326 5.63 12.18 16.21
N ALA A 327 4.36 11.82 15.96
CA ALA A 327 3.47 12.51 15.02
C ALA A 327 3.28 13.99 15.39
N GLN A 328 3.28 14.30 16.69
CA GLN A 328 3.13 15.65 17.22
C GLN A 328 4.47 16.39 17.41
N GLY A 329 5.55 15.93 16.77
CA GLY A 329 6.83 16.63 16.66
C GLY A 329 7.91 16.28 17.68
N SER A 330 7.70 15.31 18.58
CA SER A 330 8.76 14.79 19.43
C SER A 330 9.62 13.80 18.63
N THR A 331 10.65 14.30 17.97
CA THR A 331 11.45 13.52 17.01
C THR A 331 12.78 13.01 17.57
N THR A 332 13.26 13.54 18.70
CA THR A 332 14.50 13.06 19.33
C THR A 332 14.18 12.01 20.39
N TYR A 333 15.16 11.16 20.66
CA TYR A 333 15.04 10.12 21.69
C TYR A 333 14.60 10.68 23.05
N SER A 334 15.22 11.79 23.49
CA SER A 334 14.92 12.44 24.77
C SER A 334 13.54 13.10 24.76
N SER A 335 13.14 13.79 23.67
CA SER A 335 11.83 14.44 23.59
C SER A 335 10.68 13.43 23.59
N ILE A 336 10.85 12.27 22.94
CA ILE A 336 9.88 11.18 22.98
C ILE A 336 9.76 10.63 24.40
N GLY A 337 10.88 10.26 25.03
CA GLY A 337 10.90 9.69 26.38
C GLY A 337 10.25 10.61 27.42
N ASN A 338 10.60 11.90 27.38
CA ASN A 338 10.01 12.93 28.27
C ASN A 338 8.50 13.07 28.07
N ARG A 339 8.04 13.07 26.81
CA ARG A 339 6.61 13.27 26.51
C ARG A 339 5.74 12.08 26.93
N VAL A 340 6.25 10.85 26.79
CA VAL A 340 5.48 9.64 27.13
C VAL A 340 5.75 9.13 28.54
N GLY A 341 6.67 9.75 29.29
CA GLY A 341 7.01 9.36 30.65
C GLY A 341 7.64 7.97 30.74
N ILE A 342 8.48 7.59 29.76
CA ILE A 342 9.16 6.30 29.70
C ILE A 342 10.66 6.51 29.98
N SER A 343 11.25 5.59 30.78
CA SER A 343 12.69 5.61 31.04
C SER A 343 13.49 5.40 29.75
N SER A 344 14.72 5.94 29.69
CA SER A 344 15.58 5.76 28.52
C SER A 344 15.90 4.29 28.23
N SER A 345 16.00 3.42 29.24
CA SER A 345 16.23 1.98 29.05
C SER A 345 15.05 1.30 28.35
N ASP A 346 13.83 1.62 28.75
CA ASP A 346 12.63 0.99 28.22
C ASP A 346 12.22 1.54 26.85
N LEU A 347 12.42 2.85 26.62
CA LEU A 347 12.09 3.49 25.35
C LEU A 347 12.82 2.84 24.17
N ASN A 348 14.07 2.42 24.35
CA ASN A 348 14.83 1.78 23.29
C ASN A 348 14.14 0.51 22.77
N LYS A 349 13.62 -0.33 23.65
CA LYS A 349 12.89 -1.56 23.30
C LYS A 349 11.71 -1.25 22.37
N TYR A 350 10.91 -0.22 22.70
CA TYR A 350 9.76 0.17 21.91
C TYR A 350 10.16 0.76 20.56
N LEU A 351 11.18 1.64 20.52
CA LEU A 351 11.63 2.27 19.28
C LEU A 351 12.28 1.25 18.32
N VAL A 352 13.06 0.29 18.82
CA VAL A 352 13.60 -0.81 18.04
C VAL A 352 12.46 -1.65 17.44
N ASN A 353 11.48 -2.03 18.25
CA ASN A 353 10.36 -2.81 17.75
C ASN A 353 9.49 -2.02 16.74
N LEU A 354 9.29 -0.71 16.95
CA LEU A 354 8.58 0.14 15.98
C LEU A 354 9.34 0.29 14.67
N SER A 355 10.68 0.32 14.69
CA SER A 355 11.49 0.52 13.49
C SER A 355 11.84 -0.79 12.78
N GLU A 356 12.33 -1.78 13.50
CA GLU A 356 12.82 -3.06 12.94
C GLU A 356 11.72 -4.13 12.94
N GLY A 357 10.91 -4.19 14.01
CA GLY A 357 9.85 -5.18 14.13
C GLY A 357 8.61 -4.89 13.29
N MET A 358 8.16 -3.63 13.29
CA MET A 358 6.88 -3.23 12.68
C MET A 358 7.03 -2.34 11.44
N ASP A 359 8.22 -1.77 11.17
CA ASP A 359 8.48 -0.81 10.08
C ASP A 359 7.53 0.42 10.11
N LEU A 360 7.14 0.86 11.33
CA LEU A 360 6.22 1.99 11.54
C LEU A 360 6.95 3.31 11.78
N VAL A 361 8.21 3.25 12.21
CA VAL A 361 9.06 4.39 12.52
C VAL A 361 10.39 4.27 11.81
N ALA A 362 10.82 5.34 11.17
CA ALA A 362 12.15 5.45 10.59
C ALA A 362 13.03 6.37 11.44
N LYS A 363 14.28 6.00 11.64
CA LYS A 363 15.30 6.84 12.25
C LYS A 363 16.18 7.45 11.18
N GLN A 364 16.12 8.75 11.03
CA GLN A 364 16.89 9.51 10.05
C GLN A 364 18.11 10.17 10.69
N TYR A 365 19.18 10.28 9.93
CA TYR A 365 20.41 10.99 10.30
C TYR A 365 20.70 12.06 9.24
N PRO A 366 21.34 13.19 9.61
CA PRO A 366 21.70 14.20 8.63
C PRO A 366 22.69 13.64 7.60
N VAL A 367 22.47 13.94 6.32
CA VAL A 367 23.36 13.54 5.22
C VAL A 367 24.75 14.18 5.39
N GLY A 368 25.80 13.52 4.89
CA GLY A 368 27.17 14.04 4.90
C GLY A 368 27.86 14.01 6.26
N ARG A 369 27.31 13.30 7.23
CA ARG A 369 27.89 13.17 8.57
C ARG A 369 27.96 11.71 9.01
N GLU A 370 28.97 11.41 9.84
CA GLU A 370 28.98 10.14 10.56
C GLU A 370 27.76 10.02 11.48
N ARG A 371 27.19 8.82 11.55
CA ARG A 371 26.04 8.54 12.43
C ARG A 371 26.47 8.55 13.88
N LYS A 372 26.20 9.65 14.59
CA LYS A 372 26.50 9.76 16.02
C LYS A 372 25.29 9.38 16.87
N ARG A 373 25.58 8.76 18.02
CA ARG A 373 24.55 8.41 19.00
C ARG A 373 23.85 9.69 19.48
N GLY A 374 22.52 9.73 19.40
CA GLY A 374 21.71 10.87 19.83
C GLY A 374 21.36 11.89 18.76
N GLU A 375 22.02 11.90 17.58
CA GLU A 375 21.73 12.85 16.49
C GLU A 375 20.55 12.43 15.57
N GLY A 376 20.10 11.18 15.66
CA GLY A 376 19.01 10.68 14.83
C GLY A 376 17.65 11.22 15.25
N ARG A 377 16.81 11.56 14.25
CA ARG A 377 15.41 11.94 14.42
C ARG A 377 14.48 10.81 14.02
N TYR A 378 13.42 10.58 14.79
CA TYR A 378 12.42 9.55 14.54
C TYR A 378 11.21 10.15 13.83
N HIS A 379 10.75 9.47 12.78
CA HIS A 379 9.58 9.84 11.99
C HIS A 379 8.68 8.63 11.76
N LEU A 380 7.39 8.87 11.64
CA LEU A 380 6.45 7.84 11.20
C LEU A 380 6.68 7.52 9.71
N SER A 381 6.85 6.23 9.40
CA SER A 381 7.10 5.73 8.03
C SER A 381 5.84 5.76 7.15
N ASP A 382 4.67 6.01 7.73
CA ASP A 382 3.38 5.98 7.05
C ASP A 382 2.64 7.30 7.24
N ASN A 383 2.24 7.94 6.12
CA ASN A 383 1.57 9.24 6.15
C ASN A 383 0.18 9.14 6.78
N PHE A 384 -0.58 8.05 6.51
CA PHE A 384 -1.88 7.86 7.14
C PHE A 384 -1.77 7.77 8.66
N LEU A 385 -0.81 7.00 9.16
CA LEU A 385 -0.56 6.93 10.60
C LEU A 385 -0.15 8.29 11.17
N SER A 386 0.71 9.04 10.46
CA SER A 386 1.08 10.41 10.85
C SER A 386 -0.15 11.31 10.97
N PHE A 387 -1.03 11.28 9.96
CA PHE A 387 -2.28 12.04 9.95
C PHE A 387 -3.22 11.61 11.09
N TRP A 388 -3.41 10.31 11.27
CA TRP A 388 -4.31 9.77 12.28
C TRP A 388 -3.87 10.13 13.71
N TYR A 389 -2.58 10.00 14.03
CA TYR A 389 -2.05 10.36 15.35
C TYR A 389 -2.03 11.87 15.59
N MET A 390 -2.04 12.69 14.54
CA MET A 390 -2.09 14.14 14.64
C MET A 390 -3.53 14.67 14.77
N PHE A 391 -4.50 14.12 14.01
CA PHE A 391 -5.85 14.70 13.88
C PHE A 391 -6.99 13.80 14.37
N VAL A 392 -6.81 12.49 14.51
CA VAL A 392 -7.88 11.61 14.99
C VAL A 392 -7.72 11.32 16.47
N ARG A 393 -6.56 10.82 16.87
CA ARG A 393 -6.34 10.40 18.25
C ARG A 393 -6.56 11.50 19.29
N PRO A 394 -6.03 12.73 19.14
CA PRO A 394 -6.20 13.79 20.13
C PRO A 394 -7.63 14.31 20.25
N TYR A 395 -8.42 14.15 19.19
CA TYR A 395 -9.80 14.65 19.11
C TYR A 395 -10.85 13.54 19.13
N ARG A 396 -10.48 12.36 19.63
CA ARG A 396 -11.36 11.20 19.62
C ARG A 396 -12.69 11.44 20.30
N ASP A 397 -12.69 12.06 21.48
CA ASP A 397 -13.91 12.37 22.22
C ASP A 397 -14.84 13.30 21.43
N ALA A 398 -14.27 14.29 20.74
CA ALA A 398 -15.04 15.19 19.88
C ALA A 398 -15.66 14.44 18.69
N LEU A 399 -14.94 13.48 18.10
CA LEU A 399 -15.44 12.63 17.01
C LEU A 399 -16.56 11.68 17.47
N GLU A 400 -16.44 11.11 18.66
CA GLU A 400 -17.45 10.21 19.22
C GLU A 400 -18.77 10.93 19.58
N ILE A 401 -18.70 12.15 20.09
CA ILE A 401 -19.85 12.95 20.54
C ILE A 401 -20.44 13.77 19.39
N GLY A 402 -19.60 14.50 18.66
CA GLY A 402 -20.01 15.51 17.67
C GLY A 402 -19.87 15.09 16.21
N GLY A 403 -19.40 13.85 15.95
CA GLY A 403 -19.10 13.38 14.59
C GLY A 403 -17.89 14.07 13.96
N PRO A 404 -17.71 13.95 12.62
CA PRO A 404 -16.51 14.44 11.93
C PRO A 404 -16.38 15.97 11.89
N GLU A 405 -17.48 16.71 11.86
CA GLU A 405 -17.54 18.15 11.56
C GLU A 405 -16.61 19.03 12.44
N PRO A 406 -16.56 18.91 13.79
CA PRO A 406 -15.68 19.75 14.60
C PRO A 406 -14.20 19.56 14.27
N VAL A 407 -13.78 18.31 14.01
CA VAL A 407 -12.39 17.96 13.70
C VAL A 407 -12.05 18.31 12.26
N SER A 408 -13.00 18.16 11.33
CA SER A 408 -12.85 18.58 9.95
C SER A 408 -12.49 20.06 9.81
N ARG A 409 -13.09 20.93 10.64
CA ARG A 409 -12.73 22.35 10.68
C ARG A 409 -11.29 22.59 11.12
N ILE A 410 -10.78 21.81 12.08
CA ILE A 410 -9.38 21.87 12.53
C ILE A 410 -8.47 21.40 11.38
N VAL A 411 -8.80 20.25 10.77
CA VAL A 411 -8.06 19.71 9.63
C VAL A 411 -8.00 20.73 8.49
N LYS A 412 -9.12 21.32 8.10
CA LYS A 412 -9.18 22.33 7.03
C LYS A 412 -8.21 23.50 7.27
N LYS A 413 -8.07 23.93 8.52
CA LYS A 413 -7.16 25.03 8.89
C LYS A 413 -5.68 24.63 8.85
N GLU A 414 -5.37 23.36 9.17
CA GLU A 414 -3.99 22.91 9.37
C GLU A 414 -3.47 22.01 8.24
N LEU A 415 -4.32 21.67 7.26
CA LEU A 415 -4.00 20.71 6.20
C LEU A 415 -2.81 21.16 5.36
N ASP A 416 -2.74 22.42 4.95
CA ASP A 416 -1.63 22.92 4.14
C ASP A 416 -0.30 22.86 4.89
N MET A 417 -0.28 23.16 6.18
CA MET A 417 0.92 23.02 7.01
C MET A 417 1.32 21.54 7.17
N TYR A 418 0.34 20.65 7.28
CA TYR A 418 0.60 19.20 7.32
C TYR A 418 1.15 18.70 5.99
N VAL A 419 0.53 19.08 4.88
CA VAL A 419 0.95 18.72 3.51
C VAL A 419 2.34 19.24 3.20
N SER A 420 2.69 20.47 3.63
CA SER A 420 4.02 21.05 3.43
C SER A 420 5.15 20.13 3.89
N ARG A 421 5.02 19.52 5.07
CA ARG A 421 6.02 18.58 5.61
C ARG A 421 6.13 17.29 4.80
N LYS A 422 5.02 16.84 4.19
CA LYS A 422 5.00 15.63 3.35
C LYS A 422 5.43 15.93 1.92
N PHE A 423 5.24 17.15 1.48
CA PHE A 423 5.72 17.64 0.20
C PHE A 423 7.25 17.57 0.09
N GLU A 424 7.98 17.87 1.16
CA GLU A 424 9.43 17.69 1.24
C GLU A 424 9.85 16.23 0.96
N ASP A 425 9.13 15.24 1.49
CA ASP A 425 9.40 13.82 1.23
C ASP A 425 9.08 13.43 -0.23
N ILE A 426 8.01 14.01 -0.81
CA ILE A 426 7.65 13.79 -2.23
C ILE A 426 8.71 14.39 -3.16
N THR A 427 9.21 15.59 -2.84
CA THR A 427 10.24 16.23 -3.65
C THR A 427 11.59 15.53 -3.57
N LEU A 428 11.94 14.93 -2.43
CA LEU A 428 13.10 14.02 -2.33
C LEU A 428 12.95 12.80 -3.24
N GLN A 429 11.76 12.19 -3.30
CA GLN A 429 11.49 11.08 -4.22
C GLN A 429 11.63 11.54 -5.68
N HIS A 430 11.08 12.72 -6.04
CA HIS A 430 11.21 13.28 -7.38
C HIS A 430 12.68 13.56 -7.75
N MET A 431 13.43 14.15 -6.83
CA MET A 431 14.86 14.42 -7.03
C MET A 431 15.62 13.12 -7.37
N LEU A 432 15.37 12.04 -6.64
CA LEU A 432 15.98 10.74 -6.92
C LEU A 432 15.55 10.19 -8.29
N LEU A 433 14.28 10.30 -8.66
CA LEU A 433 13.78 9.81 -9.97
C LEU A 433 14.31 10.64 -11.15
N LYS A 434 14.39 11.96 -10.98
CA LYS A 434 14.79 12.88 -12.06
C LYS A 434 16.30 12.91 -12.29
N PHE A 435 17.08 12.96 -11.22
CA PHE A 435 18.53 13.12 -11.30
C PHE A 435 19.31 11.82 -11.01
N GLY A 436 18.74 10.86 -10.28
CA GLY A 436 19.41 9.61 -9.92
C GLY A 436 19.68 8.66 -11.10
N LYS A 437 19.18 8.96 -12.31
CA LYS A 437 19.53 8.21 -13.52
C LYS A 437 20.89 8.63 -14.10
N ASP A 438 21.21 9.91 -13.96
CA ASP A 438 22.42 10.52 -14.54
C ASP A 438 23.53 10.66 -13.48
N HIS A 439 23.20 10.48 -12.20
CA HIS A 439 24.09 10.65 -11.05
C HIS A 439 24.04 9.44 -10.12
N SER A 440 25.21 9.07 -9.60
CA SER A 440 25.37 7.96 -8.65
C SER A 440 25.30 8.47 -7.20
N PHE A 441 24.11 8.84 -6.75
CA PHE A 441 23.95 9.32 -5.36
C PHE A 441 24.34 8.27 -4.34
N THR A 442 25.41 8.53 -3.58
CA THR A 442 25.87 7.67 -2.49
C THR A 442 25.10 7.93 -1.20
N GLN A 443 24.62 9.15 -1.01
CA GLN A 443 23.78 9.54 0.11
C GLN A 443 22.68 10.48 -0.36
N ILE A 444 21.47 10.30 0.15
CA ILE A 444 20.33 11.19 -0.10
C ILE A 444 19.45 11.27 1.15
N GLY A 445 18.96 12.46 1.50
CA GLY A 445 18.08 12.69 2.63
C GLY A 445 18.10 14.13 3.09
N ARG A 446 17.60 14.38 4.30
CA ARG A 446 17.60 15.70 4.92
C ARG A 446 18.94 16.00 5.58
N TRP A 447 19.23 17.29 5.75
CA TRP A 447 20.36 17.72 6.55
C TRP A 447 19.93 18.75 7.59
N TRP A 448 20.50 18.65 8.80
CA TRP A 448 20.32 19.61 9.87
C TRP A 448 21.58 19.78 10.72
N TYR A 449 21.76 21.00 11.17
CA TYR A 449 22.83 21.36 12.11
C TYR A 449 22.40 22.54 12.96
N LYS A 450 22.33 22.36 14.27
CA LYS A 450 21.75 23.34 15.20
C LYS A 450 20.32 23.68 14.75
N GLU A 451 20.04 24.97 14.48
CA GLU A 451 18.75 25.47 14.04
C GLU A 451 18.59 25.51 12.49
N LEU A 452 19.63 25.13 11.76
CA LEU A 452 19.59 25.10 10.31
C LEU A 452 19.11 23.74 9.80
N GLU A 453 18.26 23.77 8.80
CA GLU A 453 17.74 22.59 8.11
C GLU A 453 17.68 22.82 6.61
N ILE A 454 18.05 21.81 5.81
CA ILE A 454 17.89 21.74 4.37
C ILE A 454 16.99 20.52 4.08
N ASP A 455 15.91 20.74 3.32
CA ASP A 455 14.86 19.76 3.08
C ASP A 455 15.36 18.53 2.32
N GLY A 456 16.38 18.72 1.47
CA GLY A 456 17.05 17.62 0.78
C GLY A 456 18.50 17.91 0.44
N VAL A 457 19.34 16.90 0.65
CA VAL A 457 20.74 16.89 0.23
C VAL A 457 21.02 15.55 -0.43
N ALA A 458 21.66 15.57 -1.61
CA ALA A 458 22.18 14.35 -2.24
C ALA A 458 23.64 14.54 -2.60
N ILE A 459 24.45 13.50 -2.36
CA ILE A 459 25.88 13.49 -2.62
C ILE A 459 26.17 12.50 -3.74
N ASP A 460 26.85 12.97 -4.78
CA ASP A 460 27.48 12.14 -5.79
C ASP A 460 29.01 12.22 -5.59
N GLU A 461 29.59 11.15 -5.06
CA GLU A 461 31.02 11.07 -4.78
C GLU A 461 31.86 10.87 -6.06
N SER A 462 31.24 10.45 -7.16
CA SER A 462 31.94 10.15 -8.41
C SER A 462 32.48 11.41 -9.10
N ASP A 463 31.80 12.55 -8.96
CA ASP A 463 32.17 13.84 -9.54
C ASP A 463 32.29 14.98 -8.49
N ASN A 464 32.25 14.63 -7.20
CA ASN A 464 32.25 15.57 -6.07
C ASN A 464 31.09 16.59 -6.13
N THR A 465 29.93 16.18 -6.58
CA THR A 465 28.75 17.06 -6.67
C THR A 465 27.83 16.88 -5.46
N VAL A 466 27.33 17.99 -4.92
CA VAL A 466 26.29 18.03 -3.89
C VAL A 466 25.09 18.79 -4.43
N TYR A 467 23.93 18.17 -4.30
CA TYR A 467 22.65 18.77 -4.58
C TYR A 467 22.01 19.24 -3.29
N PHE A 468 21.63 20.51 -3.21
CA PHE A 468 20.86 21.10 -2.12
C PHE A 468 19.46 21.41 -2.60
N MET A 469 18.44 20.97 -1.85
CA MET A 469 17.07 21.10 -2.24
C MET A 469 16.23 21.76 -1.14
N GLU A 470 15.38 22.69 -1.53
CA GLU A 470 14.37 23.33 -0.68
C GLU A 470 12.99 23.15 -1.32
N ALA A 471 11.96 22.85 -0.53
CA ALA A 471 10.60 22.62 -0.99
C ALA A 471 9.62 23.53 -0.23
N LYS A 472 8.77 24.27 -0.98
CA LYS A 472 7.83 25.23 -0.38
C LYS A 472 6.41 24.99 -0.86
N TRP A 473 5.53 24.72 0.09
CA TRP A 473 4.08 24.55 -0.10
C TRP A 473 3.37 25.85 0.32
N THR A 474 3.44 26.89 -0.51
CA THR A 474 2.90 28.24 -0.25
C THR A 474 1.97 28.69 -1.35
N GLU A 475 1.01 29.57 -1.03
CA GLU A 475 0.05 30.11 -2.01
C GLU A 475 0.64 31.18 -2.93
N LYS A 476 1.80 31.73 -2.57
CA LYS A 476 2.47 32.81 -3.36
C LYS A 476 3.66 32.24 -4.10
N PRO A 477 3.93 32.73 -5.32
CA PRO A 477 5.17 32.43 -6.03
C PRO A 477 6.39 32.78 -5.18
N LEU A 478 7.43 31.95 -5.26
CA LEU A 478 8.66 32.15 -4.51
C LEU A 478 9.54 33.21 -5.17
N GLY A 479 10.11 34.09 -4.34
CA GLY A 479 11.13 35.04 -4.75
C GLY A 479 12.56 34.49 -4.59
N ARG A 480 13.55 35.28 -5.01
CA ARG A 480 14.98 34.92 -4.97
C ARG A 480 15.53 34.74 -3.54
N GLU A 481 14.85 35.25 -2.52
CA GLU A 481 15.22 35.11 -1.12
C GLU A 481 15.33 33.64 -0.67
N VAL A 482 14.53 32.73 -1.26
CA VAL A 482 14.58 31.29 -0.95
C VAL A 482 15.90 30.69 -1.43
N LEU A 483 16.37 31.04 -2.63
CA LEU A 483 17.68 30.62 -3.14
C LEU A 483 18.82 31.16 -2.26
N ASN A 484 18.78 32.44 -1.90
CA ASN A 484 19.79 33.07 -1.05
C ASN A 484 19.88 32.39 0.33
N ASP A 485 18.73 32.01 0.91
CA ASP A 485 18.70 31.28 2.18
C ASP A 485 19.27 29.86 2.03
N LEU A 486 18.95 29.16 0.95
CA LEU A 486 19.49 27.82 0.66
C LEU A 486 21.03 27.88 0.47
N ILE A 487 21.53 28.84 -0.27
CA ILE A 487 22.99 29.07 -0.43
C ILE A 487 23.64 29.36 0.94
N ARG A 488 23.03 30.21 1.76
CA ARG A 488 23.52 30.49 3.13
C ARG A 488 23.57 29.21 3.98
N LYS A 489 22.55 28.37 3.92
CA LYS A 489 22.50 27.08 4.63
C LYS A 489 23.56 26.09 4.11
N SER A 490 23.77 26.03 2.78
CA SER A 490 24.76 25.13 2.16
C SER A 490 26.18 25.41 2.59
N SER A 491 26.52 26.67 2.91
CA SER A 491 27.85 27.05 3.41
C SER A 491 28.22 26.40 4.76
N GLU A 492 27.23 25.96 5.55
CA GLU A 492 27.43 25.25 6.82
C GLU A 492 27.51 23.72 6.64
N PHE A 493 27.27 23.21 5.44
CA PHE A 493 27.38 21.79 5.12
C PHE A 493 28.85 21.41 4.96
N ARG A 494 29.32 20.45 5.75
CA ARG A 494 30.74 20.04 5.84
C ARG A 494 30.98 18.70 5.13
N TRP A 495 31.21 18.75 3.83
CA TRP A 495 31.63 17.62 3.02
C TRP A 495 32.39 18.16 1.80
N ALA A 496 33.61 17.67 1.57
CA ALA A 496 34.46 17.99 0.42
C ALA A 496 34.54 19.51 0.05
N ASN A 497 34.52 20.39 1.06
CA ASN A 497 34.32 21.83 0.92
C ASN A 497 35.25 22.53 -0.06
N GLU A 498 36.48 22.00 -0.26
CA GLU A 498 37.49 22.62 -1.13
C GLU A 498 37.32 22.26 -2.61
N ILE A 499 36.63 21.15 -2.93
CA ILE A 499 36.59 20.59 -4.28
C ILE A 499 35.17 20.30 -4.79
N ARG A 500 34.14 20.40 -3.94
CA ARG A 500 32.77 20.06 -4.31
C ARG A 500 32.17 21.06 -5.27
N GLN A 501 31.36 20.55 -6.19
CA GLN A 501 30.44 21.34 -7.00
C GLN A 501 29.07 21.37 -6.29
N GLU A 502 28.42 22.53 -6.29
CA GLU A 502 27.11 22.71 -5.68
C GLU A 502 26.05 22.88 -6.76
N ARG A 503 24.92 22.20 -6.60
CA ARG A 503 23.72 22.30 -7.43
C ARG A 503 22.52 22.61 -6.54
N PHE A 504 21.74 23.60 -6.91
CA PHE A 504 20.58 24.04 -6.14
C PHE A 504 19.30 23.67 -6.87
N ILE A 505 18.31 23.16 -6.14
CA ILE A 505 16.99 22.77 -6.64
C ILE A 505 15.95 23.37 -5.71
N ILE A 506 14.96 24.07 -6.27
CA ILE A 506 13.84 24.60 -5.48
C ILE A 506 12.54 24.10 -6.07
N TYR A 507 11.71 23.52 -5.20
CA TYR A 507 10.35 23.07 -5.52
C TYR A 507 9.35 24.08 -4.98
N SER A 508 8.34 24.43 -5.78
CA SER A 508 7.30 25.37 -5.40
C SER A 508 5.91 24.88 -5.80
N LYS A 509 4.96 24.97 -4.85
CA LYS A 509 3.52 24.79 -5.13
C LYS A 509 3.01 25.81 -6.14
N SER A 510 3.33 27.08 -5.96
CA SER A 510 2.74 28.21 -6.70
C SER A 510 3.69 28.87 -7.69
N GLY A 511 4.80 28.18 -8.04
CA GLY A 511 5.77 28.68 -9.02
C GLY A 511 6.72 29.74 -8.46
N PHE A 512 7.31 30.52 -9.36
CA PHE A 512 8.42 31.41 -9.07
C PHE A 512 8.18 32.82 -9.65
N SER A 513 8.63 33.85 -8.95
CA SER A 513 8.66 35.23 -9.42
C SER A 513 10.06 35.67 -9.90
N PHE A 514 11.01 34.74 -10.01
CA PHE A 514 12.37 34.97 -10.49
C PHE A 514 12.81 33.83 -11.39
N SER A 515 13.87 34.07 -12.15
CA SER A 515 14.63 33.07 -12.90
C SER A 515 16.11 33.24 -12.62
N ASP A 516 16.87 32.14 -12.57
CA ASP A 516 18.31 32.16 -12.32
C ASP A 516 18.92 30.85 -12.87
N GLU A 517 19.97 30.96 -13.66
CA GLU A 517 20.63 29.81 -14.29
C GLU A 517 21.42 28.93 -13.31
N SER A 518 21.71 29.45 -12.12
CA SER A 518 22.43 28.71 -11.06
C SER A 518 21.56 27.73 -10.28
N VAL A 519 20.23 27.73 -10.48
CA VAL A 519 19.28 26.91 -9.74
C VAL A 519 18.28 26.23 -10.66
N THR A 520 17.96 24.98 -10.39
CA THR A 520 16.84 24.27 -11.04
C THR A 520 15.54 24.57 -10.31
N LEU A 521 14.63 25.28 -10.99
CA LEU A 521 13.31 25.62 -10.47
C LEU A 521 12.28 24.60 -10.97
N ILE A 522 11.57 23.95 -10.05
CA ILE A 522 10.60 22.89 -10.37
C ILE A 522 9.24 23.27 -9.77
N SER A 523 8.26 23.46 -10.64
CA SER A 523 6.90 23.76 -10.26
C SER A 523 6.11 22.48 -9.91
N LEU A 524 4.99 22.64 -9.18
CA LEU A 524 4.12 21.52 -8.79
C LEU A 524 3.64 20.68 -9.98
N ASN A 525 3.38 21.31 -11.14
CA ASN A 525 2.89 20.60 -12.32
C ASN A 525 3.94 19.69 -13.00
N GLU A 526 5.18 19.76 -12.56
CA GLU A 526 6.26 18.90 -13.05
C GLU A 526 6.40 17.60 -12.23
N LEU A 527 5.64 17.47 -11.15
CA LEU A 527 5.49 16.26 -10.33
C LEU A 527 4.37 15.39 -10.92
#